data_59cb99bf4b84097c552859b8e0337125
#
_entry.id   59cb99bf4b84097c552859b8e0337125
#
_cell.length_a   1.000
_cell.length_b   1.000
_cell.length_c   1.000
_cell.angle_alpha   90.00
_cell.angle_beta   90.00
_cell.angle_gamma   90.00
#
_symmetry.space_group_name_H-M   'P 1'
#
loop_
_entity.id
_entity.type
_entity.pdbx_description
1 polymer ?
#
loop_
_entity_poly.entity_id
_entity_poly.type
_entity_poly.pdbx_seq_one_letter_code
_entity_poly.pdbx_strand_id
1 'polypeptide(L)'
;FILYNIEANNNTQLASNSISITQDFNGFPLTIAYQLTSTALGHSENLNLNGTSFSNVVSSKMTLNLSVSTTITVAGISFPLSILNAQDILVSTNYYVEDIGLVQADSNTNYQISATAITALEAAGVNLPIPASGSTSVLQALADYSLAE
;
A
#
# COMPACT_ATOMS: atom_id res chain seq x y z
N PHE A 1 -0.50 15.58 1.61
CA PHE A 1 -0.67 14.50 0.63
C PHE A 1 -2.03 14.65 -0.05
N ILE A 2 -2.06 14.75 -1.39
CA ILE A 2 -3.30 14.92 -2.17
C ILE A 2 -3.87 13.54 -2.46
N LEU A 3 -5.12 13.29 -2.04
CA LEU A 3 -5.81 12.01 -2.23
C LEU A 3 -6.57 11.95 -3.55
N TYR A 4 -7.18 13.04 -3.96
CA TYR A 4 -7.90 13.17 -5.23
C TYR A 4 -7.85 14.61 -5.73
N ASN A 5 -8.09 14.80 -7.03
CA ASN A 5 -8.23 16.11 -7.65
C ASN A 5 -9.22 15.98 -8.82
N ILE A 6 -10.29 16.76 -8.75
CA ILE A 6 -11.38 16.76 -9.73
C ILE A 6 -10.94 17.23 -11.13
N GLU A 7 -9.91 18.06 -11.22
CA GLU A 7 -9.41 18.60 -12.49
C GLU A 7 -8.25 17.79 -13.08
N ALA A 8 -7.78 16.77 -12.36
CA ALA A 8 -6.62 16.01 -12.83
C ALA A 8 -6.98 15.07 -13.98
N ASN A 9 -6.13 15.00 -14.97
CA ASN A 9 -6.22 14.01 -16.03
C ASN A 9 -6.00 12.59 -15.48
N ASN A 10 -6.59 11.61 -16.14
CA ASN A 10 -6.40 10.20 -15.81
C ASN A 10 -4.91 9.83 -15.80
N ASN A 11 -4.53 9.00 -14.85
CA ASN A 11 -3.16 8.53 -14.62
C ASN A 11 -2.16 9.64 -14.23
N THR A 12 -2.64 10.82 -13.83
CA THR A 12 -1.77 11.87 -13.27
C THR A 12 -1.42 11.53 -11.83
N GLN A 13 -0.13 11.51 -11.51
CA GLN A 13 0.32 11.39 -10.13
C GLN A 13 -0.04 12.66 -9.36
N LEU A 14 -0.85 12.52 -8.31
CA LEU A 14 -1.32 13.63 -7.48
C LEU A 14 -0.35 13.94 -6.34
N ALA A 15 0.20 12.90 -5.75
CA ALA A 15 1.16 13.01 -4.66
C ALA A 15 2.08 11.79 -4.60
N SER A 16 3.28 12.00 -4.08
CA SER A 16 4.21 10.92 -3.73
C SER A 16 4.99 11.34 -2.50
N ASN A 17 5.16 10.41 -1.57
CA ASN A 17 6.02 10.55 -0.39
C ASN A 17 6.81 9.28 -0.19
N SER A 18 8.11 9.40 0.04
CA SER A 18 8.99 8.27 0.29
C SER A 18 9.84 8.50 1.53
N ILE A 19 10.01 7.47 2.32
CA ILE A 19 10.85 7.48 3.52
C ILE A 19 11.66 6.18 3.55
N SER A 20 12.90 6.30 4.05
CA SER A 20 13.73 5.15 4.40
C SER A 20 14.20 5.34 5.83
N ILE A 21 14.00 4.32 6.65
CA ILE A 21 14.43 4.28 8.05
C ILE A 21 15.28 3.03 8.27
N THR A 22 16.32 3.18 9.09
CA THR A 22 17.11 2.04 9.55
C THR A 22 16.96 1.93 11.05
N GLN A 23 16.61 0.75 11.53
CA GLN A 23 16.42 0.45 12.93
C GLN A 23 17.14 -0.86 13.28
N ASP A 24 17.83 -0.89 14.43
CA ASP A 24 18.40 -2.14 14.94
C ASP A 24 17.28 -3.03 15.49
N PHE A 25 17.28 -4.27 15.07
CA PHE A 25 16.38 -5.30 15.57
C PHE A 25 17.22 -6.50 16.05
N ASN A 26 17.42 -6.60 17.35
CA ASN A 26 18.20 -7.68 17.97
C ASN A 26 19.63 -7.83 17.40
N GLY A 27 20.31 -6.71 17.12
CA GLY A 27 21.64 -6.69 16.54
C GLY A 27 21.68 -6.79 15.01
N PHE A 28 20.52 -6.80 14.34
CA PHE A 28 20.40 -6.75 12.88
C PHE A 28 19.88 -5.38 12.44
N PRO A 29 20.64 -4.62 11.65
CA PRO A 29 20.17 -3.35 11.10
C PRO A 29 19.12 -3.63 10.02
N LEU A 30 17.85 -3.34 10.30
CA LEU A 30 16.77 -3.40 9.33
C LEU A 30 16.60 -2.04 8.66
N THR A 31 16.69 -2.00 7.34
CA THR A 31 16.34 -0.85 6.53
C THR A 31 14.96 -1.09 5.91
N ILE A 32 14.02 -0.23 6.25
CA ILE A 32 12.65 -0.23 5.74
C ILE A 32 12.50 1.00 4.86
N ALA A 33 12.23 0.82 3.58
CA ALA A 33 11.93 1.92 2.67
C ALA A 33 10.50 1.76 2.15
N TYR A 34 9.72 2.84 2.18
CA TYR A 34 8.39 2.84 1.62
C TYR A 34 8.13 4.08 0.77
N GLN A 35 7.27 3.93 -0.21
CA GLN A 35 6.76 5.00 -1.04
C GLN A 35 5.24 4.90 -1.10
N LEU A 36 4.58 5.99 -0.71
CA LEU A 36 3.13 6.16 -0.86
C LEU A 36 2.87 7.09 -2.03
N THR A 37 2.08 6.63 -3.00
CA THR A 37 1.67 7.42 -4.16
C THR A 37 0.16 7.50 -4.25
N SER A 38 -0.34 8.65 -4.75
CA SER A 38 -1.72 8.84 -5.15
C SER A 38 -1.76 9.22 -6.63
N THR A 39 -2.67 8.60 -7.38
CA THR A 39 -2.81 8.78 -8.84
C THR A 39 -4.29 8.99 -9.16
N ALA A 40 -4.61 10.00 -9.97
CA ALA A 40 -5.96 10.20 -10.47
C ALA A 40 -6.34 9.06 -11.43
N LEU A 41 -7.53 8.50 -11.26
CA LEU A 41 -8.09 7.50 -12.20
C LEU A 41 -9.18 8.10 -13.08
N GLY A 42 -9.75 9.27 -12.69
CA GLY A 42 -10.69 10.04 -13.47
C GLY A 42 -12.07 10.16 -12.83
N HIS A 43 -13.03 10.46 -13.68
CA HIS A 43 -14.42 10.70 -13.31
C HIS A 43 -15.31 9.56 -13.78
N SER A 44 -16.35 9.27 -13.00
CA SER A 44 -17.46 8.42 -13.37
C SER A 44 -18.77 9.20 -13.21
N GLU A 45 -19.62 9.12 -14.21
CA GLU A 45 -20.93 9.79 -14.15
C GLU A 45 -21.88 9.10 -13.20
N ASN A 46 -21.68 7.80 -12.93
CA ASN A 46 -22.57 7.01 -12.07
C ASN A 46 -21.79 5.96 -11.26
N LEU A 47 -22.06 5.94 -9.96
CA LEU A 47 -21.67 4.87 -9.04
C LEU A 47 -22.90 4.45 -8.25
N ASN A 48 -23.26 3.17 -8.29
CA ASN A 48 -24.37 2.64 -7.51
C ASN A 48 -23.85 1.83 -6.33
N LEU A 49 -24.17 2.27 -5.12
CA LEU A 49 -23.82 1.60 -3.88
C LEU A 49 -25.07 1.34 -3.05
N ASN A 50 -25.33 0.08 -2.72
CA ASN A 50 -26.45 -0.32 -1.86
C ASN A 50 -27.83 0.24 -2.31
N GLY A 51 -28.01 0.44 -3.64
CA GLY A 51 -29.24 0.99 -4.19
C GLY A 51 -29.26 2.53 -4.29
N THR A 52 -28.24 3.22 -3.80
CA THR A 52 -28.08 4.66 -3.95
C THR A 52 -27.15 4.96 -5.13
N SER A 53 -27.61 5.81 -6.06
CA SER A 53 -26.80 6.25 -7.21
C SER A 53 -26.14 7.58 -6.89
N PHE A 54 -24.82 7.64 -7.07
CA PHE A 54 -24.01 8.84 -6.95
C PHE A 54 -23.58 9.31 -8.34
N SER A 55 -23.65 10.62 -8.58
CA SER A 55 -23.13 11.28 -9.79
C SER A 55 -21.85 12.04 -9.48
N ASN A 56 -21.09 12.40 -10.52
CA ASN A 56 -19.86 13.18 -10.39
C ASN A 56 -18.82 12.52 -9.45
N VAL A 57 -18.65 11.23 -9.62
CA VAL A 57 -17.72 10.46 -8.78
C VAL A 57 -16.30 10.64 -9.28
N VAL A 58 -15.41 11.04 -8.41
CA VAL A 58 -13.97 11.13 -8.69
C VAL A 58 -13.27 9.92 -8.11
N SER A 59 -12.42 9.27 -8.89
CA SER A 59 -11.66 8.11 -8.42
C SER A 59 -10.16 8.37 -8.41
N SER A 60 -9.50 7.80 -7.42
CA SER A 60 -8.04 7.78 -7.31
C SER A 60 -7.52 6.43 -6.85
N LYS A 61 -6.29 6.15 -7.23
CA LYS A 61 -5.55 4.97 -6.77
C LYS A 61 -4.48 5.40 -5.79
N MET A 62 -4.47 4.78 -4.61
CA MET A 62 -3.39 4.89 -3.64
C MET A 62 -2.57 3.61 -3.66
N THR A 63 -1.25 3.74 -3.75
CA THR A 63 -0.32 2.61 -3.78
C THR A 63 0.74 2.79 -2.70
N LEU A 64 0.94 1.77 -1.87
CA LEU A 64 2.03 1.69 -0.92
C LEU A 64 3.03 0.64 -1.40
N ASN A 65 4.20 1.12 -1.87
CA ASN A 65 5.35 0.28 -2.18
C ASN A 65 6.22 0.14 -0.94
N LEU A 66 6.68 -1.06 -0.65
CA LEU A 66 7.52 -1.36 0.52
C LEU A 66 8.68 -2.25 0.12
N SER A 67 9.85 -1.97 0.70
CA SER A 67 10.99 -2.88 0.71
C SER A 67 11.60 -2.98 2.11
N VAL A 68 12.13 -4.16 2.44
CA VAL A 68 12.83 -4.42 3.70
C VAL A 68 14.12 -5.15 3.41
N SER A 69 15.23 -4.64 3.94
CA SER A 69 16.54 -5.26 3.79
C SER A 69 17.31 -5.23 5.10
N THR A 70 18.30 -6.12 5.21
CA THR A 70 19.25 -6.15 6.32
C THR A 70 20.65 -6.42 5.78
N THR A 71 21.64 -6.33 6.65
CA THR A 71 23.01 -6.76 6.37
C THR A 71 23.33 -7.90 7.31
N ILE A 72 23.74 -9.02 6.76
CA ILE A 72 24.25 -10.18 7.52
C ILE A 72 25.75 -10.27 7.36
N THR A 73 26.45 -10.70 8.43
CA THR A 73 27.90 -10.90 8.41
C THR A 73 28.21 -12.38 8.61
N VAL A 74 28.89 -12.96 7.62
CA VAL A 74 29.34 -14.36 7.66
C VAL A 74 30.83 -14.41 7.52
N ALA A 75 31.53 -15.02 8.47
CA ALA A 75 32.97 -15.12 8.51
C ALA A 75 33.71 -13.75 8.34
N GLY A 76 33.13 -12.66 8.90
CA GLY A 76 33.70 -11.32 8.84
C GLY A 76 33.38 -10.56 7.52
N ILE A 77 32.66 -11.15 6.60
CA ILE A 77 32.22 -10.52 5.34
C ILE A 77 30.72 -10.15 5.45
N SER A 78 30.41 -8.90 5.18
CA SER A 78 29.03 -8.39 5.23
C SER A 78 28.36 -8.50 3.86
N PHE A 79 27.13 -9.03 3.88
CA PHE A 79 26.29 -9.19 2.69
C PHE A 79 24.95 -8.52 2.89
N PRO A 80 24.45 -7.76 1.91
CA PRO A 80 23.08 -7.28 1.94
C PRO A 80 22.11 -8.44 1.69
N LEU A 81 21.04 -8.50 2.49
CA LEU A 81 19.94 -9.47 2.35
C LEU A 81 18.64 -8.72 2.19
N SER A 82 17.97 -8.89 1.05
CA SER A 82 16.63 -8.38 0.86
C SER A 82 15.61 -9.34 1.48
N ILE A 83 14.93 -8.92 2.53
CA ILE A 83 13.85 -9.67 3.18
C ILE A 83 12.57 -9.54 2.37
N LEU A 84 12.22 -8.32 2.00
CA LEU A 84 11.10 -7.99 1.13
C LEU A 84 11.63 -7.15 -0.03
N ASN A 85 11.58 -7.68 -1.25
CA ASN A 85 11.90 -6.91 -2.44
C ASN A 85 10.87 -5.79 -2.60
N ALA A 86 11.28 -4.66 -3.19
CA ALA A 86 10.37 -3.54 -3.45
C ALA A 86 9.14 -4.03 -4.23
N GLN A 87 7.96 -3.92 -3.61
CA GLN A 87 6.70 -4.36 -4.16
C GLN A 87 5.55 -3.50 -3.65
N ASP A 88 4.47 -3.43 -4.43
CA ASP A 88 3.24 -2.75 -4.04
C ASP A 88 2.47 -3.66 -3.07
N ILE A 89 2.60 -3.39 -1.77
CA ILE A 89 1.95 -4.20 -0.73
C ILE A 89 0.49 -3.80 -0.49
N LEU A 90 0.11 -2.59 -0.85
CA LEU A 90 -1.26 -2.11 -0.78
C LEU A 90 -1.57 -1.31 -2.04
N VAL A 91 -2.68 -1.66 -2.68
CA VAL A 91 -3.29 -0.88 -3.75
C VAL A 91 -4.75 -0.66 -3.38
N SER A 92 -5.16 0.60 -3.26
CA SER A 92 -6.54 0.97 -2.96
C SER A 92 -7.09 1.88 -4.04
N THR A 93 -8.24 1.50 -4.60
CA THR A 93 -9.04 2.37 -5.48
C THR A 93 -10.12 3.02 -4.63
N ASN A 94 -10.11 4.34 -4.59
CA ASN A 94 -10.98 5.14 -3.75
C ASN A 94 -11.92 5.98 -4.62
N TYR A 95 -13.18 6.06 -4.23
CA TYR A 95 -14.23 6.80 -4.92
C TYR A 95 -14.78 7.88 -4.01
N TYR A 96 -14.79 9.09 -4.51
CA TYR A 96 -15.19 10.29 -3.78
C TYR A 96 -16.35 10.97 -4.48
N VAL A 97 -17.28 11.49 -3.69
CA VAL A 97 -18.43 12.28 -4.15
C VAL A 97 -18.35 13.66 -3.48
N GLU A 98 -18.67 14.70 -4.24
CA GLU A 98 -18.69 16.07 -3.73
C GLU A 98 -19.63 16.16 -2.51
N ASP A 99 -19.26 16.96 -1.52
CA ASP A 99 -19.95 17.19 -0.23
C ASP A 99 -20.10 15.96 0.68
N ILE A 100 -19.86 14.75 0.17
CA ILE A 100 -19.96 13.50 0.95
C ILE A 100 -18.57 12.96 1.34
N GLY A 101 -17.59 13.06 0.42
CA GLY A 101 -16.26 12.53 0.61
C GLY A 101 -16.09 11.11 0.09
N LEU A 102 -15.36 10.26 0.84
CA LEU A 102 -15.10 8.87 0.44
C LEU A 102 -16.39 8.03 0.57
N VAL A 103 -16.84 7.47 -0.55
CA VAL A 103 -18.04 6.61 -0.60
C VAL A 103 -17.71 5.14 -0.80
N GLN A 104 -16.57 4.82 -1.43
CA GLN A 104 -16.12 3.44 -1.59
C GLN A 104 -14.59 3.38 -1.61
N ALA A 105 -14.05 2.33 -1.00
CA ALA A 105 -12.64 1.94 -1.15
C ALA A 105 -12.55 0.44 -1.43
N ASP A 106 -11.87 0.10 -2.51
CA ASP A 106 -11.50 -1.28 -2.87
C ASP A 106 -10.00 -1.44 -2.68
N SER A 107 -9.61 -2.17 -1.65
CA SER A 107 -8.23 -2.29 -1.21
C SER A 107 -7.74 -3.72 -1.32
N ASN A 108 -6.61 -3.90 -1.98
CA ASN A 108 -5.92 -5.17 -2.12
C ASN A 108 -4.55 -5.07 -1.45
N THR A 109 -4.31 -5.97 -0.51
CA THR A 109 -3.00 -6.14 0.12
C THR A 109 -2.39 -7.44 -0.38
N ASN A 110 -1.12 -7.38 -0.79
CA ASN A 110 -0.36 -8.55 -1.24
C ASN A 110 1.11 -8.37 -0.88
N TYR A 111 1.74 -9.41 -0.34
CA TYR A 111 3.18 -9.40 -0.09
C TYR A 111 3.79 -10.78 -0.32
N GLN A 112 5.08 -10.79 -0.68
CA GLN A 112 5.88 -11.99 -0.79
C GLN A 112 7.28 -11.76 -0.26
N ILE A 113 7.68 -12.52 0.76
CA ILE A 113 9.02 -12.51 1.32
C ILE A 113 9.99 -13.18 0.33
N SER A 114 11.19 -12.65 0.21
CA SER A 114 12.24 -13.19 -0.65
C SER A 114 12.57 -14.64 -0.27
N ALA A 115 12.57 -15.54 -1.25
CA ALA A 115 12.94 -16.94 -1.02
C ALA A 115 14.35 -17.07 -0.46
N THR A 116 15.27 -16.21 -0.90
CA THR A 116 16.64 -16.15 -0.38
C THR A 116 16.67 -15.79 1.10
N ALA A 117 15.81 -14.82 1.51
CA ALA A 117 15.71 -14.44 2.91
C ALA A 117 15.14 -15.57 3.76
N ILE A 118 14.10 -16.26 3.28
CA ILE A 118 13.52 -17.42 3.99
C ILE A 118 14.61 -18.47 4.24
N THR A 119 15.33 -18.87 3.20
CA THR A 119 16.42 -19.86 3.34
C THR A 119 17.51 -19.40 4.31
N ALA A 120 17.91 -18.12 4.26
CA ALA A 120 18.92 -17.59 5.15
C ALA A 120 18.45 -17.54 6.61
N LEU A 121 17.21 -17.18 6.88
CA LEU A 121 16.61 -17.15 8.20
C LEU A 121 16.48 -18.56 8.78
N GLU A 122 15.98 -19.53 7.99
CA GLU A 122 15.89 -20.94 8.38
C GLU A 122 17.27 -21.51 8.73
N ALA A 123 18.30 -21.23 7.92
CA ALA A 123 19.68 -21.65 8.19
C ALA A 123 20.23 -21.02 9.48
N ALA A 124 19.78 -19.82 9.85
CA ALA A 124 20.11 -19.15 11.11
C ALA A 124 19.24 -19.62 12.31
N GLY A 125 18.32 -20.56 12.10
CA GLY A 125 17.39 -21.04 13.13
C GLY A 125 16.29 -20.04 13.51
N VAL A 126 16.04 -19.04 12.65
CA VAL A 126 15.02 -18.02 12.86
C VAL A 126 13.74 -18.40 12.12
N ASN A 127 12.66 -18.59 12.87
CA ASN A 127 11.33 -18.81 12.28
C ASN A 127 10.65 -17.46 12.02
N LEU A 128 10.07 -17.30 10.84
CA LEU A 128 9.26 -16.13 10.51
C LEU A 128 7.96 -16.15 11.35
N PRO A 129 7.61 -15.04 12.01
CA PRO A 129 6.35 -14.95 12.77
C PRO A 129 5.11 -14.78 11.88
N ILE A 130 5.31 -14.60 10.58
CA ILE A 130 4.25 -14.39 9.57
C ILE A 130 4.46 -15.37 8.40
N PRO A 131 3.41 -15.68 7.61
CA PRO A 131 3.54 -16.47 6.40
C PRO A 131 4.52 -15.82 5.39
N ALA A 132 5.15 -16.64 4.55
CA ALA A 132 6.08 -16.17 3.52
C ALA A 132 5.40 -15.29 2.44
N SER A 133 4.10 -15.40 2.30
CA SER A 133 3.27 -14.56 1.43
C SER A 133 1.87 -14.40 2.01
N GLY A 134 1.19 -13.33 1.64
CA GLY A 134 -0.18 -13.09 2.02
C GLY A 134 -0.91 -12.23 1.02
N SER A 135 -2.22 -12.43 0.90
CA SER A 135 -3.10 -11.61 0.06
C SER A 135 -4.45 -11.43 0.74
N THR A 136 -4.96 -10.23 0.74
CA THR A 136 -6.28 -9.89 1.29
C THR A 136 -6.92 -8.79 0.45
N SER A 137 -8.23 -8.92 0.18
CA SER A 137 -9.03 -7.89 -0.46
C SER A 137 -10.10 -7.41 0.50
N VAL A 138 -10.30 -6.11 0.58
CA VAL A 138 -11.30 -5.46 1.42
C VAL A 138 -12.07 -4.45 0.59
N LEU A 139 -13.39 -4.61 0.52
CA LEU A 139 -14.29 -3.62 -0.04
C LEU A 139 -15.01 -2.90 1.11
N GLN A 140 -14.85 -1.59 1.17
CA GLN A 140 -15.58 -0.71 2.07
C GLN A 140 -16.52 0.15 1.23
N ALA A 141 -17.78 0.23 1.63
CA ALA A 141 -18.78 1.07 0.98
C ALA A 141 -19.59 1.84 2.02
N LEU A 142 -19.96 3.07 1.67
CA LEU A 142 -20.82 3.90 2.51
C LEU A 142 -22.17 3.22 2.70
N ALA A 143 -22.60 3.07 3.94
CA ALA A 143 -23.88 2.46 4.27
C ALA A 143 -25.02 3.50 4.31
N ASP A 144 -24.74 4.67 4.87
CA ASP A 144 -25.70 5.76 5.02
C ASP A 144 -24.96 7.10 5.21
N TYR A 145 -25.61 8.22 4.87
CA TYR A 145 -25.07 9.57 5.09
C TYR A 145 -26.21 10.57 5.27
N SER A 146 -25.91 11.66 5.97
CA SER A 146 -26.77 12.83 6.05
C SER A 146 -25.95 14.09 5.81
N LEU A 147 -26.45 15.00 4.98
CA LEU A 147 -25.86 16.32 4.81
C LEU A 147 -26.55 17.26 5.81
N ALA A 148 -25.75 18.10 6.49
CA ALA A 148 -26.28 19.17 7.30
C ALA A 148 -26.86 20.26 6.37
N GLU A 149 -28.07 20.73 6.65
CA GLU A 149 -28.70 21.85 5.96
C GLU A 149 -28.06 23.19 6.38
#